data_f67159f7137cd7a044706a3a273a2ea1
#
_entry.id   f67159f7137cd7a044706a3a273a2ea1
#
_cell.length_a   1.000
_cell.length_b   1.000
_cell.length_c   1.000
_cell.angle_alpha   90.00
_cell.angle_beta   90.00
_cell.angle_gamma   90.00
#
_symmetry.space_group_name_H-M   'P 1'
#
loop_
_entity.id
_entity.type
_entity.pdbx_description
1 polymer ?
#
loop_
_entity_poly.entity_id
_entity_poly.type
_entity_poly.pdbx_seq_one_letter_code
_entity_poly.pdbx_strand_id
1 'polypeptide(L)'
;MVEEPTIAVYDSQSHEYHRAFQVFLDHTDQKLKAQKWLTDLIDRLPSRRVFIDAGAGNGKVTAWFTERFGRTITIEPNASLRSELKRDCPAAEVVPERILDAKVGAAGDLILCSHVFYYIDASEWLPNLQRLVSWLSSSGVLVLVVQNHDTDCMRMLEHFFGRRFLLASFARQFQKGCGESYQVRVETVPAQVETADFASAYTIAEFMLNLLPISDPPARGALEEYVGAHFARPQGSFRFSCDQDFVQIWRRG
;
A
#
# COMPACT_ATOMS: atom_id res chain seq x y z
N MET A 1 -27.25 -19.33 -24.13
CA MET A 1 -27.20 -18.49 -22.91
C MET A 1 -26.23 -17.39 -23.21
N VAL A 2 -26.60 -16.14 -23.09
CA VAL A 2 -25.66 -15.03 -23.20
C VAL A 2 -24.84 -15.04 -21.91
N GLU A 3 -23.52 -15.17 -22.00
CA GLU A 3 -22.66 -15.04 -20.83
C GLU A 3 -22.86 -13.66 -20.21
N GLU A 4 -23.09 -13.63 -18.91
CA GLU A 4 -23.21 -12.38 -18.19
C GLU A 4 -21.85 -11.66 -18.19
N PRO A 5 -21.79 -10.36 -18.51
CA PRO A 5 -20.52 -9.66 -18.52
C PRO A 5 -19.90 -9.63 -17.12
N THR A 6 -18.61 -9.93 -17.05
CA THR A 6 -17.82 -9.87 -15.81
C THR A 6 -17.17 -8.49 -15.63
N ILE A 7 -16.63 -8.21 -14.44
CA ILE A 7 -15.76 -7.05 -14.22
C ILE A 7 -14.49 -7.14 -15.10
N ALA A 8 -13.89 -6.01 -15.39
CA ALA A 8 -12.59 -5.98 -16.06
C ALA A 8 -11.49 -6.53 -15.14
N VAL A 9 -10.62 -7.37 -15.72
CA VAL A 9 -9.38 -7.82 -15.04
C VAL A 9 -8.22 -7.03 -15.62
N TYR A 10 -7.60 -6.20 -14.80
CA TYR A 10 -6.54 -5.30 -15.24
C TYR A 10 -5.16 -5.98 -15.16
N ASP A 11 -4.38 -5.81 -16.22
CA ASP A 11 -2.93 -5.93 -16.09
C ASP A 11 -2.40 -4.67 -15.38
N SER A 12 -1.61 -4.83 -14.33
CA SER A 12 -1.05 -3.71 -13.56
C SER A 12 -0.17 -2.76 -14.38
N GLN A 13 0.24 -3.17 -15.58
CA GLN A 13 0.99 -2.34 -16.54
C GLN A 13 0.10 -1.73 -17.62
N SER A 14 -1.19 -2.07 -17.66
CA SER A 14 -2.11 -1.59 -18.68
C SER A 14 -2.49 -0.12 -18.48
N HIS A 15 -2.87 0.53 -19.58
CA HIS A 15 -3.39 1.90 -19.54
C HIS A 15 -4.71 1.98 -18.73
N GLU A 16 -5.53 0.94 -18.84
CA GLU A 16 -6.80 0.81 -18.12
C GLU A 16 -6.59 0.80 -16.60
N TYR A 17 -5.62 0.02 -16.12
CA TYR A 17 -5.23 0.00 -14.71
C TYR A 17 -4.81 1.39 -14.23
N HIS A 18 -3.90 2.04 -14.96
CA HIS A 18 -3.42 3.38 -14.61
C HIS A 18 -4.54 4.42 -14.60
N ARG A 19 -5.48 4.33 -15.55
CA ARG A 19 -6.66 5.21 -15.60
C ARG A 19 -7.57 5.00 -14.39
N ALA A 20 -7.90 3.74 -14.05
CA ALA A 20 -8.74 3.42 -12.90
C ALA A 20 -8.06 3.85 -11.58
N PHE A 21 -6.73 3.63 -11.47
CA PHE A 21 -5.94 4.12 -10.34
C PHE A 21 -5.97 5.65 -10.25
N GLN A 22 -5.90 6.39 -11.35
CA GLN A 22 -6.00 7.85 -11.32
C GLN A 22 -7.39 8.29 -10.84
N VAL A 23 -8.48 7.66 -11.32
CA VAL A 23 -9.83 7.94 -10.81
C VAL A 23 -9.90 7.74 -9.29
N PHE A 24 -9.31 6.67 -8.76
CA PHE A 24 -9.20 6.49 -7.31
C PHE A 24 -8.45 7.64 -6.63
N LEU A 25 -7.29 8.04 -7.17
CA LEU A 25 -6.48 9.11 -6.58
C LEU A 25 -7.20 10.47 -6.58
N ASP A 26 -8.01 10.75 -7.58
CA ASP A 26 -8.75 12.01 -7.73
C ASP A 26 -9.92 12.11 -6.73
N HIS A 27 -10.38 10.98 -6.18
CA HIS A 27 -11.55 10.91 -5.32
C HIS A 27 -11.24 10.47 -3.88
N THR A 28 -9.96 10.29 -3.51
CA THR A 28 -9.58 9.89 -2.15
C THR A 28 -8.69 10.90 -1.46
N ASP A 29 -8.86 11.06 -0.16
CA ASP A 29 -7.96 11.83 0.70
C ASP A 29 -6.80 11.00 1.28
N GLN A 30 -6.73 9.71 0.93
CA GLN A 30 -5.78 8.74 1.48
C GLN A 30 -4.32 9.19 1.33
N LYS A 31 -3.94 9.68 0.14
CA LYS A 31 -2.56 10.09 -0.16
C LYS A 31 -2.13 11.32 0.64
N LEU A 32 -3.00 12.31 0.76
CA LEU A 32 -2.71 13.53 1.55
C LEU A 32 -2.54 13.19 3.04
N LYS A 33 -3.40 12.33 3.57
CA LYS A 33 -3.33 11.89 4.96
C LYS A 33 -2.08 11.05 5.23
N ALA A 34 -1.73 10.14 4.31
CA ALA A 34 -0.50 9.37 4.41
C ALA A 34 0.75 10.26 4.38
N GLN A 35 0.81 11.22 3.46
CA GLN A 35 1.92 12.16 3.37
C GLN A 35 2.07 12.98 4.66
N LYS A 36 0.96 13.51 5.18
CA LYS A 36 0.97 14.26 6.44
C LYS A 36 1.48 13.38 7.59
N TRP A 37 0.93 12.18 7.75
CA TRP A 37 1.31 11.27 8.83
C TRP A 37 2.80 10.90 8.77
N LEU A 38 3.30 10.55 7.58
CA LEU A 38 4.71 10.24 7.36
C LEU A 38 5.60 11.46 7.62
N THR A 39 5.19 12.65 7.21
CA THR A 39 5.91 13.90 7.49
C THR A 39 6.04 14.12 8.99
N ASP A 40 4.93 14.01 9.75
CA ASP A 40 4.91 14.17 11.20
C ASP A 40 5.80 13.11 11.90
N LEU A 41 5.90 11.89 11.35
CA LEU A 41 6.82 10.85 11.84
C LEU A 41 8.28 11.24 11.57
N ILE A 42 8.60 11.62 10.32
CA ILE A 42 9.95 11.97 9.89
C ILE A 42 10.49 13.16 10.70
N ASP A 43 9.63 14.12 11.05
CA ASP A 43 10.02 15.28 11.87
C ASP A 43 10.49 14.90 13.27
N ARG A 44 9.98 13.78 13.79
CA ARG A 44 10.34 13.24 15.11
C ARG A 44 11.51 12.25 15.09
N LEU A 45 12.02 11.87 13.90
CA LEU A 45 13.16 10.96 13.82
C LEU A 45 14.42 11.59 14.41
N PRO A 46 15.19 10.85 15.24
CA PRO A 46 16.44 11.35 15.81
C PRO A 46 17.56 11.46 14.77
N SER A 47 17.43 10.76 13.65
CA SER A 47 18.38 10.76 12.54
C SER A 47 17.66 10.64 11.20
N ARG A 48 18.21 11.27 10.15
CA ARG A 48 17.70 11.25 8.78
C ARG A 48 18.83 11.04 7.78
N ARG A 49 19.70 10.06 8.05
CA ARG A 49 20.84 9.77 7.16
C ARG A 49 20.40 8.91 5.99
N VAL A 50 19.63 7.87 6.22
CA VAL A 50 19.24 6.88 5.20
C VAL A 50 17.75 6.63 5.22
N PHE A 51 17.12 6.86 4.07
CA PHE A 51 15.75 6.44 3.74
C PHE A 51 15.80 5.22 2.82
N ILE A 52 15.08 4.17 3.15
CA ILE A 52 14.91 2.98 2.30
C ILE A 52 13.42 2.87 1.96
N ASP A 53 13.08 2.93 0.67
CA ASP A 53 11.71 2.73 0.17
C ASP A 53 11.63 1.36 -0.50
N ALA A 54 11.01 0.41 0.18
CA ALA A 54 10.92 -0.98 -0.25
C ALA A 54 9.61 -1.23 -1.01
N GLY A 55 9.70 -1.38 -2.32
CA GLY A 55 8.59 -1.39 -3.25
C GLY A 55 8.19 0.03 -3.64
N ALA A 56 9.20 0.81 -4.08
CA ALA A 56 9.05 2.24 -4.37
C ALA A 56 8.12 2.54 -5.56
N GLY A 57 7.80 1.54 -6.38
CA GLY A 57 6.97 1.71 -7.56
C GLY A 57 7.57 2.74 -8.52
N ASN A 58 6.76 3.68 -8.96
CA ASN A 58 7.20 4.79 -9.82
C ASN A 58 7.83 5.98 -9.06
N GLY A 59 8.03 5.87 -7.76
CA GLY A 59 8.75 6.89 -6.97
C GLY A 59 7.90 8.05 -6.46
N LYS A 60 6.59 8.09 -6.72
CA LYS A 60 5.74 9.22 -6.26
C LYS A 60 5.78 9.43 -4.75
N VAL A 61 5.80 8.36 -3.96
CA VAL A 61 5.91 8.45 -2.49
C VAL A 61 7.34 8.75 -2.08
N THR A 62 8.32 8.12 -2.74
CA THR A 62 9.75 8.39 -2.51
C THR A 62 10.07 9.88 -2.65
N ALA A 63 9.56 10.52 -3.71
CA ALA A 63 9.79 11.93 -4.01
C ALA A 63 9.32 12.89 -2.91
N TRP A 64 8.35 12.51 -2.08
CA TRP A 64 7.92 13.36 -0.96
C TRP A 64 9.01 13.57 0.09
N PHE A 65 9.96 12.62 0.20
CA PHE A 65 10.87 12.55 1.34
C PHE A 65 12.35 12.46 0.97
N THR A 66 12.69 12.26 -0.31
CA THR A 66 14.08 12.04 -0.73
C THR A 66 15.01 13.19 -0.32
N GLU A 67 14.56 14.44 -0.37
CA GLU A 67 15.35 15.61 0.04
C GLU A 67 15.48 15.77 1.58
N ARG A 68 14.73 15.00 2.34
CA ARG A 68 14.76 15.04 3.81
C ARG A 68 15.80 14.12 4.43
N PHE A 69 16.45 13.29 3.61
CA PHE A 69 17.47 12.35 4.03
C PHE A 69 18.77 12.57 3.26
N GLY A 70 19.85 12.23 3.90
CA GLY A 70 21.19 12.33 3.27
C GLY A 70 21.40 11.34 2.14
N ARG A 71 20.70 10.20 2.16
CA ARG A 71 20.76 9.13 1.16
C ARG A 71 19.40 8.46 1.06
N THR A 72 18.95 8.20 -0.17
CA THR A 72 17.73 7.45 -0.45
C THR A 72 18.04 6.20 -1.26
N ILE A 73 17.59 5.04 -0.80
CA ILE A 73 17.72 3.75 -1.47
C ILE A 73 16.31 3.25 -1.76
N THR A 74 16.05 2.87 -2.99
CA THR A 74 14.74 2.36 -3.44
C THR A 74 14.89 0.92 -3.90
N ILE A 75 13.91 0.08 -3.58
CA ILE A 75 13.85 -1.32 -4.02
C ILE A 75 12.62 -1.45 -4.90
N GLU A 76 12.81 -1.79 -6.18
CA GLU A 76 11.71 -1.95 -7.13
C GLU A 76 12.08 -2.97 -8.21
N PRO A 77 11.45 -4.16 -8.25
CA PRO A 77 11.75 -5.20 -9.23
C PRO A 77 11.19 -4.93 -10.63
N ASN A 78 10.16 -4.09 -10.76
CA ASN A 78 9.51 -3.82 -12.05
C ASN A 78 10.31 -2.82 -12.89
N ALA A 79 10.78 -3.25 -14.08
CA ALA A 79 11.64 -2.43 -14.93
C ALA A 79 10.96 -1.16 -15.47
N SER A 80 9.64 -1.23 -15.76
CA SER A 80 8.88 -0.08 -16.24
C SER A 80 8.77 1.00 -15.14
N LEU A 81 8.37 0.60 -13.93
CA LEU A 81 8.25 1.50 -12.78
C LEU A 81 9.60 2.11 -12.40
N ARG A 82 10.71 1.34 -12.48
CA ARG A 82 12.05 1.89 -12.25
C ARG A 82 12.45 2.99 -13.21
N SER A 83 11.96 2.96 -14.45
CA SER A 83 12.24 4.02 -15.42
C SER A 83 11.60 5.34 -15.03
N GLU A 84 10.36 5.30 -14.51
CA GLU A 84 9.68 6.46 -13.96
C GLU A 84 10.35 6.93 -12.65
N LEU A 85 10.64 6.00 -11.73
CA LEU A 85 11.32 6.26 -10.47
C LEU A 85 12.66 7.01 -10.66
N LYS A 86 13.49 6.57 -11.62
CA LYS A 86 14.78 7.24 -11.92
C LYS A 86 14.59 8.65 -12.47
N ARG A 87 13.52 8.89 -13.22
CA ARG A 87 13.20 10.22 -13.72
C ARG A 87 12.75 11.16 -12.59
N ASP A 88 11.89 10.64 -11.70
CA ASP A 88 11.23 11.44 -10.67
C ASP A 88 12.08 11.57 -9.39
N CYS A 89 13.00 10.60 -9.15
CA CYS A 89 13.92 10.58 -8.02
C CYS A 89 15.37 10.31 -8.50
N PRO A 90 16.00 11.19 -9.28
CA PRO A 90 17.29 10.93 -9.92
C PRO A 90 18.44 10.74 -8.94
N ALA A 91 18.34 11.25 -7.72
CA ALA A 91 19.33 11.09 -6.67
C ALA A 91 19.20 9.79 -5.85
N ALA A 92 18.10 9.02 -6.05
CA ALA A 92 17.89 7.78 -5.33
C ALA A 92 18.71 6.63 -5.94
N GLU A 93 19.31 5.83 -5.08
CA GLU A 93 19.91 4.56 -5.48
C GLU A 93 18.83 3.51 -5.72
N VAL A 94 18.82 2.91 -6.91
CA VAL A 94 17.77 1.96 -7.29
C VAL A 94 18.32 0.54 -7.28
N VAL A 95 17.74 -0.31 -6.44
CA VAL A 95 18.02 -1.75 -6.29
C VAL A 95 16.93 -2.51 -7.06
N PRO A 96 17.27 -3.22 -8.17
CA PRO A 96 16.31 -3.80 -9.09
C PRO A 96 15.82 -5.21 -8.69
N GLU A 97 15.97 -5.58 -7.44
CA GLU A 97 15.62 -6.90 -6.91
C GLU A 97 14.30 -6.86 -6.11
N ARG A 98 13.75 -8.04 -5.82
CA ARG A 98 12.70 -8.23 -4.81
C ARG A 98 13.26 -7.95 -3.41
N ILE A 99 12.40 -7.62 -2.44
CA ILE A 99 12.82 -7.33 -1.05
C ILE A 99 13.70 -8.45 -0.49
N LEU A 100 13.35 -9.73 -0.70
CA LEU A 100 14.08 -10.88 -0.19
C LEU A 100 15.51 -10.98 -0.76
N ASP A 101 15.70 -10.60 -2.01
CA ASP A 101 16.95 -10.75 -2.76
C ASP A 101 17.84 -9.49 -2.65
N ALA A 102 17.22 -8.34 -2.30
CA ALA A 102 17.88 -7.05 -2.28
C ALA A 102 19.05 -6.99 -1.31
N LYS A 103 20.17 -6.45 -1.79
CA LYS A 103 21.37 -6.19 -0.99
C LYS A 103 21.47 -4.70 -0.70
N VAL A 104 20.99 -4.31 0.47
CA VAL A 104 21.03 -2.93 0.94
C VAL A 104 22.29 -2.72 1.78
N GLY A 105 23.23 -1.89 1.29
CA GLY A 105 24.53 -1.65 1.91
C GLY A 105 24.52 -0.59 3.02
N ALA A 106 23.34 -0.27 3.61
CA ALA A 106 23.21 0.74 4.65
C ALA A 106 22.10 0.40 5.63
N ALA A 107 22.20 0.89 6.86
CA ALA A 107 21.15 0.81 7.85
C ALA A 107 20.22 2.02 7.72
N GLY A 108 18.91 1.78 7.61
CA GLY A 108 17.88 2.80 7.41
C GLY A 108 17.40 3.45 8.70
N ASP A 109 17.33 4.77 8.71
CA ASP A 109 16.69 5.53 9.78
C ASP A 109 15.16 5.56 9.56
N LEU A 110 14.71 5.53 8.29
CA LEU A 110 13.36 5.20 7.89
C LEU A 110 13.40 4.09 6.85
N ILE A 111 12.62 3.05 7.06
CA ILE A 111 12.29 2.06 6.05
C ILE A 111 10.80 2.17 5.81
N LEU A 112 10.39 2.46 4.58
CA LEU A 112 8.99 2.49 4.18
C LEU A 112 8.68 1.30 3.28
N CYS A 113 7.56 0.63 3.53
CA CYS A 113 7.02 -0.41 2.66
C CYS A 113 5.51 -0.16 2.54
N SER A 114 5.13 0.56 1.49
CA SER A 114 3.78 1.10 1.34
C SER A 114 3.01 0.38 0.24
N HIS A 115 1.91 -0.28 0.62
CA HIS A 115 1.00 -1.01 -0.28
C HIS A 115 1.67 -2.14 -1.10
N VAL A 116 2.71 -2.78 -0.57
CA VAL A 116 3.46 -3.84 -1.24
C VAL A 116 2.97 -5.23 -0.84
N PHE A 117 2.58 -5.43 0.42
CA PHE A 117 2.25 -6.76 0.96
C PHE A 117 1.03 -7.43 0.32
N TYR A 118 0.22 -6.70 -0.43
CA TYR A 118 -0.86 -7.29 -1.26
C TYR A 118 -0.34 -8.20 -2.37
N TYR A 119 0.85 -7.92 -2.88
CA TYR A 119 1.50 -8.62 -3.99
C TYR A 119 2.46 -9.72 -3.52
N ILE A 120 2.60 -9.90 -2.21
CA ILE A 120 3.45 -10.92 -1.59
C ILE A 120 2.55 -12.05 -1.09
N ASP A 121 2.89 -13.30 -1.43
CA ASP A 121 2.18 -14.45 -0.87
C ASP A 121 2.27 -14.44 0.66
N ALA A 122 1.19 -14.83 1.34
CA ALA A 122 1.14 -14.81 2.80
C ALA A 122 2.22 -15.69 3.46
N SER A 123 2.65 -16.77 2.79
CA SER A 123 3.76 -17.63 3.25
C SER A 123 5.12 -16.92 3.24
N GLU A 124 5.27 -15.88 2.41
CA GLU A 124 6.49 -15.08 2.31
C GLU A 124 6.46 -13.81 3.20
N TRP A 125 5.35 -13.52 3.89
CA TRP A 125 5.25 -12.30 4.72
C TRP A 125 6.30 -12.25 5.82
N LEU A 126 6.51 -13.36 6.54
CA LEU A 126 7.49 -13.41 7.64
C LEU A 126 8.93 -13.24 7.14
N PRO A 127 9.39 -13.94 6.10
CA PRO A 127 10.71 -13.70 5.53
C PRO A 127 10.91 -12.25 5.05
N ASN A 128 9.92 -11.66 4.36
CA ASN A 128 10.00 -10.27 3.91
C ASN A 128 10.09 -9.30 5.10
N LEU A 129 9.27 -9.48 6.14
CA LEU A 129 9.33 -8.64 7.34
C LEU A 129 10.67 -8.75 8.05
N GLN A 130 11.20 -9.98 8.21
CA GLN A 130 12.53 -10.22 8.77
C GLN A 130 13.63 -9.53 7.95
N ARG A 131 13.50 -9.55 6.63
CA ARG A 131 14.43 -8.85 5.74
C ARG A 131 14.37 -7.34 5.94
N LEU A 132 13.19 -6.76 5.98
CA LEU A 132 12.99 -5.33 6.20
C LEU A 132 13.57 -4.87 7.56
N VAL A 133 13.25 -5.56 8.65
CA VAL A 133 13.77 -5.18 9.98
C VAL A 133 15.29 -5.39 10.10
N SER A 134 15.89 -6.26 9.27
CA SER A 134 17.36 -6.45 9.27
C SER A 134 18.11 -5.20 8.81
N TRP A 135 17.47 -4.32 8.03
CA TRP A 135 18.04 -3.07 7.54
C TRP A 135 17.86 -1.88 8.50
N LEU A 136 17.17 -2.05 9.64
CA LEU A 136 16.98 -0.95 10.60
C LEU A 136 18.31 -0.52 11.23
N SER A 137 18.53 0.79 11.28
CA SER A 137 19.53 1.38 12.19
C SER A 137 19.10 1.20 13.65
N SER A 138 19.99 1.46 14.60
CA SER A 138 19.68 1.31 16.02
C SER A 138 18.51 2.19 16.49
N SER A 139 18.32 3.34 15.87
CA SER A 139 17.23 4.30 16.15
C SER A 139 16.23 4.43 15.02
N GLY A 140 16.29 3.55 14.01
CA GLY A 140 15.43 3.57 12.84
C GLY A 140 14.05 2.99 13.10
N VAL A 141 13.11 3.33 12.22
CA VAL A 141 11.75 2.79 12.20
C VAL A 141 11.43 2.20 10.83
N LEU A 142 10.83 1.01 10.83
CA LEU A 142 10.14 0.44 9.68
C LEU A 142 8.67 0.84 9.76
N VAL A 143 8.14 1.36 8.67
CA VAL A 143 6.72 1.66 8.51
C VAL A 143 6.16 0.80 7.37
N LEU A 144 5.23 -0.09 7.71
CA LEU A 144 4.40 -0.78 6.72
C LEU A 144 3.08 -0.03 6.60
N VAL A 145 2.66 0.30 5.38
CA VAL A 145 1.37 0.94 5.13
C VAL A 145 0.50 0.00 4.32
N VAL A 146 -0.68 -0.29 4.83
CA VAL A 146 -1.70 -1.10 4.14
C VAL A 146 -3.09 -0.56 4.43
N GLN A 147 -4.07 -0.92 3.63
CA GLN A 147 -5.46 -0.63 3.98
C GLN A 147 -5.88 -1.41 5.23
N ASN A 148 -6.62 -0.74 6.11
CA ASN A 148 -7.21 -1.40 7.27
C ASN A 148 -8.26 -2.40 6.81
N HIS A 149 -8.26 -3.58 7.43
CA HIS A 149 -9.12 -4.71 7.06
C HIS A 149 -10.62 -4.48 7.34
N ASP A 150 -10.98 -3.51 8.17
CA ASP A 150 -12.36 -3.19 8.51
C ASP A 150 -12.96 -2.09 7.63
N THR A 151 -12.28 -1.65 6.57
CA THR A 151 -12.79 -0.67 5.62
C THR A 151 -13.84 -1.25 4.67
N ASP A 152 -14.65 -0.38 4.08
CA ASP A 152 -15.64 -0.78 3.07
C ASP A 152 -14.95 -1.42 1.86
N CYS A 153 -13.78 -0.90 1.44
CA CYS A 153 -12.97 -1.50 0.38
C CYS A 153 -12.56 -2.94 0.71
N MET A 154 -12.09 -3.20 1.93
CA MET A 154 -11.64 -4.54 2.31
C MET A 154 -12.80 -5.49 2.57
N ARG A 155 -13.95 -5.01 3.08
CA ARG A 155 -15.19 -5.80 3.17
C ARG A 155 -15.70 -6.21 1.80
N MET A 156 -15.59 -5.34 0.79
CA MET A 156 -15.92 -5.67 -0.60
C MET A 156 -15.01 -6.79 -1.14
N LEU A 157 -13.68 -6.71 -0.91
CA LEU A 157 -12.76 -7.79 -1.28
C LEU A 157 -13.09 -9.12 -0.60
N GLU A 158 -13.44 -9.08 0.69
CA GLU A 158 -13.88 -10.27 1.43
C GLU A 158 -15.19 -10.85 0.86
N HIS A 159 -16.15 -9.98 0.50
CA HIS A 159 -17.43 -10.39 -0.07
C HIS A 159 -17.25 -11.16 -1.39
N PHE A 160 -16.43 -10.66 -2.30
CA PHE A 160 -16.27 -11.25 -3.63
C PHE A 160 -15.24 -12.39 -3.68
N PHE A 161 -14.19 -12.34 -2.84
CA PHE A 161 -13.05 -13.26 -2.94
C PHE A 161 -12.76 -14.05 -1.66
N GLY A 162 -13.50 -13.82 -0.58
CA GLY A 162 -13.25 -14.46 0.72
C GLY A 162 -11.89 -14.14 1.32
N ARG A 163 -11.23 -13.05 0.90
CA ARG A 163 -9.86 -12.70 1.30
C ARG A 163 -9.84 -11.52 2.26
N ARG A 164 -9.13 -11.68 3.36
CA ARG A 164 -8.81 -10.61 4.33
C ARG A 164 -7.32 -10.40 4.45
N PHE A 165 -6.91 -9.13 4.47
CA PHE A 165 -5.53 -8.74 4.74
C PHE A 165 -5.37 -8.33 6.19
N LEU A 166 -4.80 -9.22 7.01
CA LEU A 166 -4.63 -9.01 8.45
C LEU A 166 -3.17 -8.65 8.81
N LEU A 167 -2.53 -7.78 8.01
CA LEU A 167 -1.12 -7.46 8.19
C LEU A 167 -0.82 -6.83 9.56
N ALA A 168 -1.71 -5.99 10.08
CA ALA A 168 -1.55 -5.44 11.43
C ALA A 168 -1.54 -6.54 12.51
N SER A 169 -2.38 -7.56 12.36
CA SER A 169 -2.41 -8.73 13.25
C SER A 169 -1.16 -9.58 13.10
N PHE A 170 -0.69 -9.78 11.87
CA PHE A 170 0.56 -10.47 11.57
C PHE A 170 1.77 -9.76 12.19
N ALA A 171 1.87 -8.44 12.10
CA ALA A 171 2.94 -7.67 12.72
C ALA A 171 2.96 -7.80 14.26
N ARG A 172 1.79 -7.88 14.90
CA ARG A 172 1.69 -8.18 16.34
C ARG A 172 2.12 -9.62 16.68
N GLN A 173 1.82 -10.59 15.81
CA GLN A 173 2.32 -11.96 15.96
C GLN A 173 3.84 -12.04 15.81
N PHE A 174 4.40 -11.30 14.84
CA PHE A 174 5.85 -11.14 14.68
C PHE A 174 6.49 -10.62 15.96
N GLN A 175 5.93 -9.55 16.56
CA GLN A 175 6.44 -9.03 17.83
C GLN A 175 6.48 -10.10 18.93
N LYS A 176 5.41 -10.90 19.07
CA LYS A 176 5.36 -11.99 20.06
C LYS A 176 6.42 -13.07 19.79
N GLY A 177 6.67 -13.39 18.53
CA GLY A 177 7.67 -14.39 18.11
C GLY A 177 9.12 -13.92 18.23
N CYS A 178 9.38 -12.62 18.11
CA CYS A 178 10.71 -12.03 18.25
C CYS A 178 11.06 -11.60 19.69
N GLY A 179 10.20 -11.89 20.65
CA GLY A 179 10.42 -11.58 22.07
C GLY A 179 10.58 -10.08 22.30
N GLU A 180 11.63 -9.72 23.06
CA GLU A 180 11.89 -8.33 23.44
C GLU A 180 12.67 -7.51 22.40
N SER A 181 13.09 -8.12 21.26
CA SER A 181 13.96 -7.47 20.28
C SER A 181 13.30 -6.32 19.52
N TYR A 182 11.99 -6.37 19.33
CA TYR A 182 11.25 -5.37 18.55
C TYR A 182 10.01 -4.89 19.31
N GLN A 183 9.64 -3.63 19.02
CA GLN A 183 8.36 -3.07 19.45
C GLN A 183 7.52 -2.78 18.19
N VAL A 184 6.22 -3.06 18.28
CA VAL A 184 5.26 -2.82 17.20
C VAL A 184 4.17 -1.89 17.71
N ARG A 185 3.88 -0.84 16.93
CA ARG A 185 2.72 0.05 17.13
C ARG A 185 1.92 0.08 15.84
N VAL A 186 0.62 0.02 15.96
CA VAL A 186 -0.31 0.18 14.83
C VAL A 186 -1.14 1.41 15.07
N GLU A 187 -1.21 2.28 14.08
CA GLU A 187 -2.05 3.47 14.07
C GLU A 187 -2.90 3.46 12.81
N THR A 188 -4.22 3.55 12.97
CA THR A 188 -5.14 3.61 11.83
C THR A 188 -5.43 5.07 11.52
N VAL A 189 -5.19 5.48 10.29
CA VAL A 189 -5.49 6.82 9.78
C VAL A 189 -6.74 6.73 8.92
N PRO A 190 -7.86 7.35 9.34
CA PRO A 190 -9.10 7.34 8.59
C PRO A 190 -8.95 8.00 7.23
N ALA A 191 -9.43 7.34 6.19
CA ALA A 191 -9.47 7.88 4.84
C ALA A 191 -10.73 7.40 4.11
N GLN A 192 -11.14 8.15 3.10
CA GLN A 192 -12.36 7.85 2.37
C GLN A 192 -12.23 8.15 0.88
N VAL A 193 -13.10 7.49 0.13
CA VAL A 193 -13.42 7.82 -1.25
C VAL A 193 -14.77 8.54 -1.26
N GLU A 194 -14.87 9.63 -2.00
CA GLU A 194 -16.12 10.32 -2.28
C GLU A 194 -16.25 10.60 -3.77
N THR A 195 -17.38 10.22 -4.37
CA THR A 195 -17.69 10.49 -5.78
C THR A 195 -19.07 11.10 -5.92
N ALA A 196 -19.25 11.95 -6.92
CA ALA A 196 -20.53 12.57 -7.23
C ALA A 196 -21.42 11.69 -8.13
N ASP A 197 -20.88 10.61 -8.71
CA ASP A 197 -21.56 9.78 -9.69
C ASP A 197 -21.21 8.28 -9.52
N PHE A 198 -22.12 7.45 -10.04
CA PHE A 198 -21.99 6.00 -9.99
C PHE A 198 -20.81 5.48 -10.81
N ALA A 199 -20.54 6.07 -11.97
CA ALA A 199 -19.49 5.56 -12.86
C ALA A 199 -18.11 5.64 -12.22
N SER A 200 -17.80 6.75 -11.54
CA SER A 200 -16.57 6.93 -10.76
C SER A 200 -16.52 5.95 -9.58
N ALA A 201 -17.62 5.80 -8.83
CA ALA A 201 -17.69 4.87 -7.71
C ALA A 201 -17.48 3.41 -8.17
N TYR A 202 -18.12 3.01 -9.26
CA TYR A 202 -17.96 1.68 -9.86
C TYR A 202 -16.51 1.46 -10.33
N THR A 203 -15.93 2.41 -11.07
CA THR A 203 -14.54 2.31 -11.55
C THR A 203 -13.56 2.11 -10.39
N ILE A 204 -13.75 2.83 -9.28
CA ILE A 204 -12.90 2.69 -8.09
C ILE A 204 -13.13 1.33 -7.42
N ALA A 205 -14.37 0.88 -7.30
CA ALA A 205 -14.69 -0.42 -6.73
C ALA A 205 -14.06 -1.56 -7.57
N GLU A 206 -14.20 -1.52 -8.89
CA GLU A 206 -13.57 -2.46 -9.82
C GLU A 206 -12.03 -2.43 -9.71
N PHE A 207 -11.43 -1.23 -9.63
CA PHE A 207 -10.00 -1.07 -9.38
C PHE A 207 -9.57 -1.71 -8.04
N MET A 208 -10.33 -1.53 -6.96
CA MET A 208 -10.03 -2.12 -5.65
C MET A 208 -10.06 -3.65 -5.68
N LEU A 209 -10.99 -4.26 -6.43
CA LEU A 209 -11.00 -5.71 -6.63
C LEU A 209 -9.74 -6.18 -7.38
N ASN A 210 -9.21 -5.37 -8.30
CA ASN A 210 -8.00 -5.64 -9.08
C ASN A 210 -6.67 -5.43 -8.31
N LEU A 211 -6.70 -5.05 -7.04
CA LEU A 211 -5.50 -5.07 -6.18
C LEU A 211 -4.97 -6.50 -5.94
N LEU A 212 -5.79 -7.51 -6.21
CA LEU A 212 -5.46 -8.92 -6.09
C LEU A 212 -5.50 -9.61 -7.46
N PRO A 213 -4.69 -10.66 -7.66
CA PRO A 213 -4.88 -11.52 -8.82
C PRO A 213 -6.29 -12.13 -8.82
N ILE A 214 -7.03 -11.90 -9.89
CA ILE A 214 -8.39 -12.39 -10.08
C ILE A 214 -8.33 -13.58 -11.03
N SER A 215 -8.69 -14.79 -10.55
CA SER A 215 -8.81 -15.99 -11.36
C SER A 215 -10.24 -16.25 -11.84
N ASP A 216 -11.22 -15.78 -11.06
CA ASP A 216 -12.65 -15.93 -11.32
C ASP A 216 -13.32 -14.56 -11.10
N PRO A 217 -13.44 -13.75 -12.15
CA PRO A 217 -13.99 -12.40 -12.03
C PRO A 217 -15.50 -12.47 -11.78
N PRO A 218 -16.03 -11.73 -10.78
CA PRO A 218 -17.46 -11.69 -10.52
C PRO A 218 -18.22 -11.03 -11.67
N ALA A 219 -19.52 -11.32 -11.74
CA ALA A 219 -20.42 -10.67 -12.68
C ALA A 219 -20.43 -9.15 -12.45
N ARG A 220 -20.43 -8.38 -13.53
CA ARG A 220 -20.46 -6.92 -13.48
C ARG A 220 -21.69 -6.41 -12.72
N GLY A 221 -22.85 -7.02 -12.97
CA GLY A 221 -24.11 -6.67 -12.28
C GLY A 221 -24.02 -6.85 -10.77
N ALA A 222 -23.31 -7.90 -10.29
CA ALA A 222 -23.12 -8.13 -8.86
C ALA A 222 -22.29 -7.01 -8.21
N LEU A 223 -21.25 -6.50 -8.89
CA LEU A 223 -20.49 -5.35 -8.39
C LEU A 223 -21.31 -4.05 -8.44
N GLU A 224 -22.11 -3.84 -9.50
CA GLU A 224 -23.00 -2.68 -9.61
C GLU A 224 -24.02 -2.66 -8.47
N GLU A 225 -24.63 -3.81 -8.16
CA GLU A 225 -25.56 -3.98 -7.04
C GLU A 225 -24.88 -3.70 -5.70
N TYR A 226 -23.67 -4.26 -5.49
CA TYR A 226 -22.91 -4.05 -4.26
C TYR A 226 -22.59 -2.56 -4.04
N VAL A 227 -22.11 -1.86 -5.07
CA VAL A 227 -21.78 -0.42 -5.01
C VAL A 227 -23.05 0.39 -4.67
N GLY A 228 -24.17 0.09 -5.33
CA GLY A 228 -25.45 0.75 -5.06
C GLY A 228 -25.96 0.51 -3.64
N ALA A 229 -25.85 -0.73 -3.14
CA ALA A 229 -26.38 -1.10 -1.83
C ALA A 229 -25.51 -0.59 -0.66
N HIS A 230 -24.19 -0.55 -0.82
CA HIS A 230 -23.28 -0.29 0.30
C HIS A 230 -22.63 1.11 0.28
N PHE A 231 -22.45 1.70 -0.90
CA PHE A 231 -21.69 2.95 -1.04
C PHE A 231 -22.56 4.17 -1.33
N ALA A 232 -23.80 3.99 -1.84
CA ALA A 232 -24.70 5.09 -2.14
C ALA A 232 -25.03 5.93 -0.89
N ARG A 233 -25.15 7.24 -1.09
CA ARG A 233 -25.53 8.23 -0.10
C ARG A 233 -26.73 9.05 -0.62
N PRO A 234 -27.46 9.75 0.27
CA PRO A 234 -28.48 10.70 -0.18
C PRO A 234 -27.94 11.66 -1.24
N GLN A 235 -28.80 12.08 -2.16
CA GLN A 235 -28.48 13.02 -3.26
C GLN A 235 -27.62 12.41 -4.40
N GLY A 236 -27.47 11.07 -4.45
CA GLY A 236 -26.83 10.39 -5.57
C GLY A 236 -25.30 10.37 -5.54
N SER A 237 -24.69 10.81 -4.45
CA SER A 237 -23.25 10.64 -4.22
C SER A 237 -22.93 9.25 -3.66
N PHE A 238 -21.64 8.89 -3.68
CA PHE A 238 -21.14 7.63 -3.14
C PHE A 238 -19.97 7.89 -2.21
N ARG A 239 -19.92 7.14 -1.10
CA ARG A 239 -18.86 7.27 -0.12
C ARG A 239 -18.56 5.92 0.52
N PHE A 240 -17.26 5.60 0.63
CA PHE A 240 -16.79 4.39 1.29
C PHE A 240 -15.40 4.57 1.89
N SER A 241 -15.14 3.87 2.98
CA SER A 241 -13.91 3.99 3.74
C SER A 241 -12.76 3.24 3.08
N CYS A 242 -11.56 3.85 3.15
CA CYS A 242 -10.29 3.27 2.71
C CYS A 242 -9.16 3.59 3.69
N ASP A 243 -9.44 3.51 5.00
CA ASP A 243 -8.50 3.79 6.08
C ASP A 243 -7.20 3.00 5.91
N GLN A 244 -6.10 3.55 6.38
CA GLN A 244 -4.79 2.92 6.31
C GLN A 244 -4.27 2.58 7.70
N ASP A 245 -3.71 1.38 7.85
CA ASP A 245 -2.91 1.00 9.00
C ASP A 245 -1.44 1.36 8.75
N PHE A 246 -0.87 2.14 9.64
CA PHE A 246 0.55 2.45 9.73
C PHE A 246 1.16 1.58 10.81
N VAL A 247 1.78 0.48 10.40
CA VAL A 247 2.45 -0.47 11.30
C VAL A 247 3.89 -0.03 11.46
N GLN A 248 4.22 0.50 12.62
CA GLN A 248 5.54 0.96 13.00
C GLN A 248 6.29 -0.15 13.74
N ILE A 249 7.52 -0.44 13.34
CA ILE A 249 8.38 -1.44 13.99
C ILE A 249 9.75 -0.83 14.21
N TRP A 250 10.27 -0.91 15.44
CA TRP A 250 11.63 -0.48 15.79
C TRP A 250 12.28 -1.44 16.77
N ARG A 251 13.59 -1.40 16.84
CA ARG A 251 14.35 -2.19 17.80
C ARG A 251 14.12 -1.66 19.21
N ARG A 252 14.01 -2.54 20.18
CA ARG A 252 14.15 -2.14 21.58
C ARG A 252 15.64 -1.91 21.87
N GLY A 253 15.95 -0.82 22.55
CA GLY A 253 17.30 -0.53 23.02
C GLY A 253 17.71 -1.43 24.18
#